data_83d7a1c73da8f90d10e844af5e1a65c8
#
_entry.id   83d7a1c73da8f90d10e844af5e1a65c8
#
_cell.length_a   1.000
_cell.length_b   1.000
_cell.length_c   1.000
_cell.angle_alpha   90.00
_cell.angle_beta   90.00
_cell.angle_gamma   90.00
#
_symmetry.space_group_name_H-M   'P 1'
#
loop_
_entity.id
_entity.type
_entity.pdbx_description
1 polymer ?
#
loop_
_entity_poly.entity_id
_entity_poly.type
_entity_poly.pdbx_seq_one_letter_code
_entity_poly.pdbx_strand_id
1 'polypeptide(L)'
;MSAVLYRNLKESLQDRVSNVGNFLEKLAPLHRGIQPRLYHDSDSLRKLIRKELESLRVKLSPYVDDVHHRVGKHLEDLRYQLQPFTEELLDQVSLRARELQRHLTPSRDVAAQLLDGVDEVQRFMAHYADKIAFHTDQVKDIFQPYADRLVSEIQRSVEELHRNVVPHSPGSPEQLNQHIRELSAKLTQNARDLHRNIQRNLEQLKAKLSLRPGGPGERYAEEMASEVQRRIEEFRRDTYLQILDFTRAVHQETEDMRLKLSSRPHYPEEAAGSPAPLED
;
A
#
# COMPACT_ATOMS: atom_id res chain seq x y z
N MET A 1 2.78 -9.90 -31.56
CA MET A 1 1.97 -8.83 -32.18
C MET A 1 2.12 -7.45 -31.50
N SER A 2 2.64 -7.37 -30.29
CA SER A 2 2.74 -6.10 -29.51
C SER A 2 3.82 -5.13 -29.98
N ALA A 3 4.97 -5.61 -30.47
CA ALA A 3 6.10 -4.77 -30.86
C ALA A 3 5.84 -3.94 -32.13
N VAL A 4 5.02 -4.44 -33.03
CA VAL A 4 4.67 -3.78 -34.30
C VAL A 4 3.71 -2.60 -34.05
N LEU A 5 2.75 -2.77 -33.14
CA LEU A 5 1.82 -1.70 -32.75
C LEU A 5 2.55 -0.55 -32.01
N TYR A 6 3.51 -0.89 -31.16
CA TYR A 6 4.32 0.12 -30.46
C TYR A 6 5.22 0.93 -31.42
N ARG A 7 5.83 0.26 -32.40
CA ARG A 7 6.64 0.93 -33.44
C ARG A 7 5.78 1.85 -34.28
N ASN A 8 4.61 1.40 -34.73
CA ASN A 8 3.68 2.20 -35.52
C ASN A 8 3.11 3.41 -34.77
N LEU A 9 2.86 3.26 -33.44
CA LEU A 9 2.40 4.38 -32.61
C LEU A 9 3.52 5.41 -32.38
N LYS A 10 4.76 4.94 -32.14
CA LYS A 10 5.93 5.81 -31.98
C LYS A 10 6.26 6.55 -33.26
N GLU A 11 6.23 5.89 -34.41
CA GLU A 11 6.43 6.51 -35.72
C GLU A 11 5.30 7.51 -36.03
N SER A 12 4.06 7.19 -35.75
CA SER A 12 2.92 8.10 -35.92
C SER A 12 2.99 9.34 -35.01
N LEU A 13 3.49 9.22 -33.79
CA LEU A 13 3.71 10.36 -32.88
C LEU A 13 4.92 11.18 -33.30
N GLN A 14 5.99 10.55 -33.78
CA GLN A 14 7.19 11.20 -34.24
C GLN A 14 6.94 11.96 -35.55
N ASP A 15 6.16 11.39 -36.48
CA ASP A 15 5.72 12.06 -37.71
C ASP A 15 4.81 13.27 -37.42
N ARG A 16 3.98 13.20 -36.38
CA ARG A 16 3.10 14.32 -36.01
C ARG A 16 3.85 15.45 -35.31
N VAL A 17 4.85 15.12 -34.47
CA VAL A 17 5.74 16.12 -33.84
C VAL A 17 6.60 16.77 -34.92
N SER A 18 7.10 16.01 -35.92
CA SER A 18 7.82 16.52 -37.08
C SER A 18 6.92 17.40 -37.96
N ASN A 19 5.63 17.06 -38.11
CA ASN A 19 4.66 17.89 -38.82
C ASN A 19 4.38 19.21 -38.12
N VAL A 20 4.34 19.25 -36.76
CA VAL A 20 4.24 20.51 -36.01
C VAL A 20 5.52 21.35 -36.18
N GLY A 21 6.71 20.73 -36.18
CA GLY A 21 7.96 21.38 -36.45
C GLY A 21 8.02 21.95 -37.88
N ASN A 22 7.63 21.19 -38.87
CA ASN A 22 7.51 21.60 -40.27
C ASN A 22 6.46 22.67 -40.50
N PHE A 23 5.37 22.66 -39.72
CA PHE A 23 4.34 23.70 -39.76
C PHE A 23 4.86 25.02 -39.17
N LEU A 24 5.62 24.96 -38.04
CA LEU A 24 6.28 26.13 -37.45
C LEU A 24 7.39 26.68 -38.36
N GLU A 25 8.13 25.83 -39.04
CA GLU A 25 9.17 26.22 -40.01
C GLU A 25 8.58 26.89 -41.26
N LYS A 26 7.42 26.45 -41.73
CA LYS A 26 6.64 27.10 -42.81
C LYS A 26 6.03 28.42 -42.44
N LEU A 27 5.82 28.70 -41.13
CA LEU A 27 5.36 29.98 -40.62
C LEU A 27 6.49 31.00 -40.45
N ALA A 28 7.76 30.59 -40.46
CA ALA A 28 8.93 31.46 -40.30
C ALA A 28 9.11 32.51 -41.42
N PRO A 29 8.77 32.27 -42.71
CA PRO A 29 8.89 33.30 -43.75
C PRO A 29 7.86 34.42 -43.68
N LEU A 30 6.75 34.25 -42.96
CA LEU A 30 5.69 35.26 -42.86
C LEU A 30 6.03 36.39 -41.87
N HIS A 31 7.16 36.30 -41.18
CA HIS A 31 7.58 37.28 -40.17
C HIS A 31 8.17 38.59 -40.69
N ARG A 32 8.33 38.77 -42.03
CA ARG A 32 9.07 39.90 -42.59
C ARG A 32 8.23 41.04 -43.17
N GLY A 33 6.94 41.18 -42.86
CA GLY A 33 6.21 42.24 -43.49
C GLY A 33 4.93 42.80 -42.92
N ILE A 34 4.48 42.43 -41.67
CA ILE A 34 3.12 42.78 -41.28
C ILE A 34 3.06 43.09 -39.76
N GLN A 35 3.31 44.34 -39.39
CA GLN A 35 3.11 44.78 -38.01
C GLN A 35 1.70 45.20 -37.56
N PRO A 36 0.69 45.58 -38.41
CA PRO A 36 -0.64 45.90 -37.91
C PRO A 36 -1.68 44.75 -38.00
N ARG A 37 -1.41 43.64 -38.67
CA ARG A 37 -2.35 42.49 -38.80
C ARG A 37 -2.13 41.41 -37.72
N LEU A 38 -1.12 41.52 -36.92
CA LEU A 38 -0.70 40.49 -35.95
C LEU A 38 -1.70 40.26 -34.80
N TYR A 39 -2.54 41.23 -34.43
CA TYR A 39 -3.52 41.06 -33.37
C TYR A 39 -4.71 40.19 -33.78
N HIS A 40 -5.19 40.33 -35.04
CA HIS A 40 -6.26 39.49 -35.55
C HIS A 40 -5.82 38.07 -35.89
N ASP A 41 -4.57 37.90 -36.35
CA ASP A 41 -4.00 36.58 -36.65
C ASP A 41 -3.64 35.81 -35.34
N SER A 42 -3.24 36.52 -34.30
CA SER A 42 -2.94 35.88 -32.99
C SER A 42 -4.21 35.26 -32.34
N ASP A 43 -5.36 35.90 -32.46
CA ASP A 43 -6.61 35.36 -31.93
C ASP A 43 -7.13 34.18 -32.80
N SER A 44 -6.97 34.26 -34.10
CA SER A 44 -7.27 33.17 -35.00
C SER A 44 -6.37 31.98 -34.77
N LEU A 45 -5.07 32.22 -34.55
CA LEU A 45 -4.09 31.18 -34.22
C LEU A 45 -4.37 30.55 -32.85
N ARG A 46 -4.71 31.36 -31.84
CA ARG A 46 -5.15 30.86 -30.52
C ARG A 46 -6.40 29.99 -30.60
N LYS A 47 -7.39 30.41 -31.38
CA LYS A 47 -8.62 29.62 -31.62
C LYS A 47 -8.27 28.31 -32.32
N LEU A 48 -7.40 28.33 -33.32
CA LEU A 48 -6.96 27.14 -34.04
C LEU A 48 -6.22 26.17 -33.11
N ILE A 49 -5.27 26.69 -32.33
CA ILE A 49 -4.52 25.91 -31.34
C ILE A 49 -5.48 25.29 -30.30
N ARG A 50 -6.43 26.05 -29.77
CA ARG A 50 -7.45 25.52 -28.85
C ARG A 50 -8.27 24.42 -29.49
N LYS A 51 -8.70 24.60 -30.73
CA LYS A 51 -9.47 23.61 -31.50
C LYS A 51 -8.65 22.32 -31.74
N GLU A 52 -7.40 22.45 -32.10
CA GLU A 52 -6.50 21.30 -32.30
C GLU A 52 -6.18 20.59 -30.98
N LEU A 53 -5.94 21.33 -29.90
CA LEU A 53 -5.76 20.78 -28.56
C LEU A 53 -7.01 20.04 -28.07
N GLU A 54 -8.21 20.61 -28.29
CA GLU A 54 -9.47 19.96 -27.96
C GLU A 54 -9.71 18.69 -28.80
N SER A 55 -9.40 18.76 -30.12
CA SER A 55 -9.45 17.59 -31.01
C SER A 55 -8.49 16.48 -30.54
N LEU A 56 -7.26 16.84 -30.15
CA LEU A 56 -6.29 15.89 -29.60
C LEU A 56 -6.79 15.30 -28.27
N ARG A 57 -7.37 16.13 -27.41
CA ARG A 57 -7.94 15.71 -26.14
C ARG A 57 -9.07 14.70 -26.34
N VAL A 58 -10.00 14.98 -27.26
CA VAL A 58 -11.08 14.05 -27.61
C VAL A 58 -10.57 12.74 -28.19
N LYS A 59 -9.51 12.80 -29.02
CA LYS A 59 -8.89 11.60 -29.62
C LYS A 59 -8.09 10.79 -28.60
N LEU A 60 -7.51 11.42 -27.57
CA LEU A 60 -6.74 10.75 -26.53
C LEU A 60 -7.62 10.23 -25.38
N SER A 61 -8.82 10.80 -25.17
CA SER A 61 -9.73 10.42 -24.09
C SER A 61 -9.97 8.90 -24.02
N PRO A 62 -10.30 8.19 -25.13
CA PRO A 62 -10.56 6.76 -25.07
C PRO A 62 -9.35 5.94 -24.59
N TYR A 63 -8.11 6.39 -24.89
CA TYR A 63 -6.89 5.72 -24.45
C TYR A 63 -6.61 5.96 -22.97
N VAL A 64 -6.88 7.17 -22.50
CA VAL A 64 -6.77 7.51 -21.07
C VAL A 64 -7.77 6.72 -20.25
N ASP A 65 -9.01 6.62 -20.74
CA ASP A 65 -10.09 5.87 -20.08
C ASP A 65 -9.77 4.36 -20.05
N ASP A 66 -9.17 3.80 -21.10
CA ASP A 66 -8.74 2.40 -21.16
C ASP A 66 -7.60 2.13 -20.15
N VAL A 67 -6.61 3.02 -20.05
CA VAL A 67 -5.52 2.91 -19.06
C VAL A 67 -6.08 2.98 -17.63
N HIS A 68 -6.98 3.93 -17.35
CA HIS A 68 -7.63 4.04 -16.04
C HIS A 68 -8.43 2.78 -15.67
N HIS A 69 -9.16 2.23 -16.64
CA HIS A 69 -9.92 1.00 -16.43
C HIS A 69 -9.00 -0.19 -16.13
N ARG A 70 -7.91 -0.34 -16.88
CA ARG A 70 -6.91 -1.41 -16.67
C ARG A 70 -6.23 -1.26 -15.33
N VAL A 71 -5.80 -0.05 -14.96
CA VAL A 71 -5.22 0.21 -13.63
C VAL A 71 -6.21 -0.14 -12.55
N GLY A 72 -7.45 0.34 -12.63
CA GLY A 72 -8.50 0.04 -11.65
C GLY A 72 -8.69 -1.46 -11.45
N LYS A 73 -8.79 -2.21 -12.56
CA LYS A 73 -8.91 -3.67 -12.51
C LYS A 73 -7.72 -4.34 -11.83
N HIS A 74 -6.49 -3.98 -12.20
CA HIS A 74 -5.30 -4.58 -11.58
C HIS A 74 -5.13 -4.22 -10.11
N LEU A 75 -5.58 -3.03 -9.68
CA LEU A 75 -5.60 -2.66 -8.27
C LEU A 75 -6.64 -3.46 -7.48
N GLU A 76 -7.79 -3.76 -8.07
CA GLU A 76 -8.78 -4.67 -7.49
C GLU A 76 -8.25 -6.10 -7.42
N ASP A 77 -7.61 -6.59 -8.48
CA ASP A 77 -6.96 -7.90 -8.51
C ASP A 77 -5.88 -8.00 -7.43
N LEU A 78 -5.07 -6.96 -7.22
CA LEU A 78 -4.09 -6.88 -6.15
C LEU A 78 -4.75 -7.03 -4.76
N ARG A 79 -5.83 -6.29 -4.49
CA ARG A 79 -6.58 -6.41 -3.23
C ARG A 79 -7.10 -7.82 -3.02
N TYR A 80 -7.69 -8.39 -4.07
CA TYR A 80 -8.23 -9.75 -4.03
C TYR A 80 -7.15 -10.81 -3.78
N GLN A 81 -5.96 -10.65 -4.36
CA GLN A 81 -4.83 -11.57 -4.15
C GLN A 81 -4.25 -11.47 -2.75
N LEU A 82 -4.30 -10.29 -2.10
CA LEU A 82 -3.79 -10.08 -0.73
C LEU A 82 -4.79 -10.50 0.35
N GLN A 83 -6.09 -10.56 0.05
CA GLN A 83 -7.13 -10.90 1.01
C GLN A 83 -6.93 -12.28 1.66
N PRO A 84 -6.63 -13.39 0.93
CA PRO A 84 -6.40 -14.69 1.54
C PRO A 84 -5.26 -14.71 2.55
N PHE A 85 -4.22 -13.90 2.34
CA PHE A 85 -3.09 -13.80 3.27
C PHE A 85 -3.51 -13.15 4.59
N THR A 86 -4.33 -12.11 4.55
CA THR A 86 -4.82 -11.44 5.75
C THR A 86 -5.82 -12.32 6.50
N GLU A 87 -6.68 -13.05 5.81
CA GLU A 87 -7.63 -14.01 6.41
C GLU A 87 -6.87 -15.17 7.08
N GLU A 88 -5.90 -15.76 6.39
CA GLU A 88 -5.04 -16.81 6.94
C GLU A 88 -4.28 -16.32 8.17
N LEU A 89 -3.79 -15.08 8.15
CA LEU A 89 -3.07 -14.48 9.25
C LEU A 89 -3.97 -14.29 10.48
N LEU A 90 -5.21 -13.84 10.29
CA LEU A 90 -6.22 -13.73 11.36
C LEU A 90 -6.52 -15.10 12.00
N ASP A 91 -6.69 -16.13 11.19
CA ASP A 91 -6.92 -17.50 11.65
C ASP A 91 -5.72 -18.04 12.43
N GLN A 92 -4.50 -17.78 11.95
CA GLN A 92 -3.28 -18.18 12.64
C GLN A 92 -3.12 -17.47 13.99
N VAL A 93 -3.42 -16.19 14.08
CA VAL A 93 -3.40 -15.47 15.37
C VAL A 93 -4.36 -16.11 16.37
N SER A 94 -5.58 -16.45 15.95
CA SER A 94 -6.56 -17.13 16.79
C SER A 94 -6.08 -18.51 17.24
N LEU A 95 -5.52 -19.28 16.32
CA LEU A 95 -5.00 -20.63 16.60
C LEU A 95 -3.85 -20.56 17.60
N ARG A 96 -2.87 -19.68 17.35
CA ARG A 96 -1.67 -19.54 18.21
C ARG A 96 -2.04 -18.99 19.60
N ALA A 97 -2.99 -18.07 19.68
CA ALA A 97 -3.49 -17.59 20.96
C ALA A 97 -4.10 -18.74 21.80
N ARG A 98 -4.90 -19.62 21.20
CA ARG A 98 -5.46 -20.80 21.87
C ARG A 98 -4.37 -21.79 22.31
N GLU A 99 -3.36 -22.02 21.48
CA GLU A 99 -2.22 -22.89 21.80
C GLU A 99 -1.41 -22.31 22.95
N LEU A 100 -1.07 -21.03 22.91
CA LEU A 100 -0.40 -20.33 24.02
C LEU A 100 -1.21 -20.46 25.31
N GLN A 101 -2.52 -20.25 25.25
CA GLN A 101 -3.40 -20.40 26.41
C GLN A 101 -3.34 -21.82 26.97
N ARG A 102 -3.41 -22.84 26.10
CA ARG A 102 -3.36 -24.25 26.52
C ARG A 102 -2.04 -24.61 27.18
N HIS A 103 -0.92 -24.12 26.62
CA HIS A 103 0.42 -24.47 27.12
C HIS A 103 0.86 -23.62 28.31
N LEU A 104 0.41 -22.38 28.42
CA LEU A 104 0.85 -21.45 29.43
C LEU A 104 -0.09 -21.32 30.63
N THR A 105 -1.34 -21.80 30.52
CA THR A 105 -2.24 -21.83 31.69
C THR A 105 -1.84 -22.95 32.63
N PRO A 106 -1.52 -22.66 33.91
CA PRO A 106 -1.18 -23.68 34.90
C PRO A 106 -2.35 -24.65 35.11
N SER A 107 -2.07 -25.96 35.21
CA SER A 107 -3.06 -26.94 35.58
C SER A 107 -3.36 -26.86 37.07
N ARG A 108 -4.55 -27.37 37.51
CA ARG A 108 -4.90 -27.43 38.93
C ARG A 108 -3.92 -28.26 39.76
N ASP A 109 -3.36 -29.32 39.17
CA ASP A 109 -2.37 -30.17 39.84
C ASP A 109 -1.06 -29.43 40.11
N VAL A 110 -0.61 -28.61 39.14
CA VAL A 110 0.56 -27.74 39.33
C VAL A 110 0.26 -26.67 40.36
N ALA A 111 -0.97 -26.14 40.38
CA ALA A 111 -1.40 -25.18 41.35
C ALA A 111 -1.37 -25.74 42.81
N ALA A 112 -1.77 -27.00 42.96
CA ALA A 112 -1.74 -27.68 44.28
C ALA A 112 -0.30 -27.92 44.77
N GLN A 113 0.65 -28.22 43.90
CA GLN A 113 2.06 -28.37 44.22
C GLN A 113 2.73 -27.04 44.62
N LEU A 114 2.25 -25.90 44.12
CA LEU A 114 2.75 -24.58 44.49
C LEU A 114 2.43 -24.15 45.93
N LEU A 115 1.53 -24.87 46.60
CA LEU A 115 1.13 -24.58 47.95
C LEU A 115 2.17 -25.06 49.02
N ASP A 116 3.10 -25.95 48.62
CA ASP A 116 3.93 -26.67 49.57
C ASP A 116 5.27 -25.97 49.96
N GLY A 117 5.63 -24.85 49.28
CA GLY A 117 6.79 -24.09 49.75
C GLY A 117 7.41 -23.11 48.75
N VAL A 118 8.26 -22.20 49.26
CA VAL A 118 8.91 -21.12 48.51
C VAL A 118 9.88 -21.66 47.47
N ASP A 119 10.57 -22.76 47.74
CA ASP A 119 11.57 -23.35 46.79
C ASP A 119 10.86 -23.98 45.57
N GLU A 120 9.67 -24.54 45.76
CA GLU A 120 8.88 -25.11 44.65
C GLU A 120 8.29 -24.03 43.77
N VAL A 121 7.84 -22.92 44.33
CA VAL A 121 7.45 -21.74 43.58
C VAL A 121 8.57 -21.19 42.71
N GLN A 122 9.81 -21.13 43.25
CA GLN A 122 10.98 -20.66 42.50
C GLN A 122 11.33 -21.60 41.33
N ARG A 123 11.30 -22.92 41.55
CA ARG A 123 11.53 -23.90 40.47
C ARG A 123 10.45 -23.84 39.40
N PHE A 124 9.19 -23.70 39.80
CA PHE A 124 8.10 -23.54 38.88
C PHE A 124 8.26 -22.27 38.04
N MET A 125 8.60 -21.13 38.68
CA MET A 125 8.76 -19.85 37.96
C MET A 125 9.89 -19.91 36.94
N ALA A 126 11.03 -20.58 37.27
CA ALA A 126 12.10 -20.78 36.32
C ALA A 126 11.65 -21.63 35.11
N HIS A 127 11.04 -22.79 35.39
CA HIS A 127 10.48 -23.66 34.33
C HIS A 127 9.39 -22.97 33.50
N TYR A 128 8.56 -22.17 34.15
CA TYR A 128 7.49 -21.43 33.49
C TYR A 128 8.05 -20.31 32.59
N ALA A 129 9.11 -19.62 33.01
CA ALA A 129 9.80 -18.65 32.17
C ALA A 129 10.37 -19.28 30.89
N ASP A 130 10.96 -20.48 31.03
CA ASP A 130 11.44 -21.25 29.85
C ASP A 130 10.30 -21.65 28.92
N LYS A 131 9.14 -22.07 29.46
CA LYS A 131 7.93 -22.37 28.68
C LYS A 131 7.45 -21.14 27.93
N ILE A 132 7.36 -19.99 28.60
CA ILE A 132 6.94 -18.72 27.97
C ILE A 132 7.88 -18.40 26.80
N ALA A 133 9.21 -18.44 27.02
CA ALA A 133 10.18 -18.17 25.98
C ALA A 133 10.03 -19.13 24.80
N PHE A 134 9.98 -20.43 25.06
CA PHE A 134 9.87 -21.45 24.03
C PHE A 134 8.60 -21.29 23.18
N HIS A 135 7.43 -21.17 23.78
CA HIS A 135 6.17 -21.09 23.06
C HIS A 135 6.00 -19.75 22.32
N THR A 136 6.45 -18.63 22.87
CA THR A 136 6.40 -17.34 22.19
C THR A 136 7.39 -17.28 21.01
N ASP A 137 8.59 -17.83 21.15
CA ASP A 137 9.56 -17.92 20.06
C ASP A 137 9.06 -18.87 18.95
N GLN A 138 8.41 -19.97 19.30
CA GLN A 138 7.76 -20.86 18.32
C GLN A 138 6.67 -20.13 17.50
N VAL A 139 5.85 -19.31 18.15
CA VAL A 139 4.84 -18.48 17.45
C VAL A 139 5.52 -17.47 16.54
N LYS A 140 6.61 -16.86 16.96
CA LYS A 140 7.40 -15.92 16.15
C LYS A 140 7.91 -16.59 14.86
N ASP A 141 8.48 -17.80 14.97
CA ASP A 141 9.01 -18.56 13.84
C ASP A 141 7.91 -18.95 12.83
N ILE A 142 6.68 -19.19 13.32
CA ILE A 142 5.53 -19.48 12.45
C ILE A 142 5.08 -18.25 11.66
N PHE A 143 5.15 -17.04 12.23
CA PHE A 143 4.75 -15.82 11.53
C PHE A 143 5.79 -15.30 10.53
N GLN A 144 7.06 -15.67 10.66
CA GLN A 144 8.12 -15.21 9.74
C GLN A 144 7.84 -15.57 8.26
N PRO A 145 7.47 -16.80 7.89
CA PRO A 145 7.17 -17.17 6.50
C PRO A 145 6.01 -16.37 5.89
N TYR A 146 5.03 -15.97 6.70
CA TYR A 146 3.91 -15.15 6.23
C TYR A 146 4.35 -13.77 5.78
N ALA A 147 5.27 -13.14 6.51
CA ALA A 147 5.82 -11.85 6.15
C ALA A 147 6.54 -11.90 4.80
N ASP A 148 7.37 -12.91 4.60
CA ASP A 148 8.13 -13.09 3.36
C ASP A 148 7.21 -13.36 2.17
N ARG A 149 6.20 -14.20 2.34
CA ARG A 149 5.18 -14.49 1.32
C ARG A 149 4.37 -13.24 0.97
N LEU A 150 3.94 -12.46 1.97
CA LEU A 150 3.18 -11.24 1.77
C LEU A 150 3.97 -10.22 0.96
N VAL A 151 5.23 -9.98 1.30
CA VAL A 151 6.12 -9.06 0.56
C VAL A 151 6.33 -9.55 -0.88
N SER A 152 6.58 -10.84 -1.06
CA SER A 152 6.77 -11.44 -2.40
C SER A 152 5.52 -11.30 -3.26
N GLU A 153 4.34 -11.50 -2.68
CA GLU A 153 3.07 -11.35 -3.40
C GLU A 153 2.79 -9.91 -3.80
N ILE A 154 3.07 -8.95 -2.92
CA ILE A 154 2.98 -7.52 -3.24
C ILE A 154 3.90 -7.18 -4.43
N GLN A 155 5.15 -7.63 -4.39
CA GLN A 155 6.10 -7.39 -5.47
C GLN A 155 5.63 -7.99 -6.79
N ARG A 156 5.19 -9.25 -6.77
CA ARG A 156 4.65 -9.94 -7.96
C ARG A 156 3.46 -9.20 -8.57
N SER A 157 2.50 -8.82 -7.75
CA SER A 157 1.28 -8.14 -8.21
C SER A 157 1.57 -6.74 -8.76
N VAL A 158 2.52 -6.03 -8.17
CA VAL A 158 2.97 -4.72 -8.67
C VAL A 158 3.75 -4.86 -9.97
N GLU A 159 4.57 -5.89 -10.15
CA GLU A 159 5.24 -6.19 -11.41
C GLU A 159 4.25 -6.54 -12.53
N GLU A 160 3.19 -7.29 -12.22
CA GLU A 160 2.10 -7.57 -13.15
C GLU A 160 1.37 -6.28 -13.56
N LEU A 161 1.06 -5.41 -12.60
CA LEU A 161 0.49 -4.09 -12.87
C LEU A 161 1.39 -3.29 -13.81
N HIS A 162 2.69 -3.21 -13.51
CA HIS A 162 3.66 -2.50 -14.34
C HIS A 162 3.69 -3.05 -15.78
N ARG A 163 3.79 -4.36 -15.93
CA ARG A 163 3.87 -5.05 -17.23
C ARG A 163 2.62 -4.83 -18.08
N ASN A 164 1.46 -4.83 -17.44
CA ASN A 164 0.17 -4.80 -18.15
C ASN A 164 -0.32 -3.39 -18.47
N VAL A 165 0.18 -2.38 -17.75
CA VAL A 165 -0.33 -1.00 -17.87
C VAL A 165 0.65 -0.06 -18.56
N VAL A 166 1.93 -0.09 -18.18
CA VAL A 166 2.94 0.86 -18.70
C VAL A 166 3.09 0.85 -20.23
N PRO A 167 3.12 -0.31 -20.91
CA PRO A 167 3.24 -0.34 -22.37
C PRO A 167 2.05 0.28 -23.12
N HIS A 168 0.92 0.45 -22.44
CA HIS A 168 -0.32 0.95 -23.01
C HIS A 168 -0.62 2.41 -22.63
N SER A 169 0.27 3.06 -21.87
CA SER A 169 0.09 4.44 -21.42
C SER A 169 0.56 5.43 -22.49
N PRO A 170 -0.34 6.18 -23.13
CA PRO A 170 0.02 7.08 -24.24
C PRO A 170 0.54 8.45 -23.80
N GLY A 171 0.45 8.79 -22.50
CA GLY A 171 0.67 10.18 -22.07
C GLY A 171 1.98 10.41 -21.33
N SER A 172 2.23 9.73 -20.23
CA SER A 172 3.44 9.91 -19.41
C SER A 172 3.79 8.61 -18.71
N PRO A 173 4.54 7.72 -19.38
CA PRO A 173 4.97 6.45 -18.80
C PRO A 173 5.85 6.67 -17.56
N GLU A 174 6.58 7.78 -17.47
CA GLU A 174 7.40 8.11 -16.32
C GLU A 174 6.57 8.38 -15.06
N GLN A 175 5.49 9.18 -15.16
CA GLN A 175 4.59 9.47 -14.03
C GLN A 175 3.89 8.21 -13.55
N LEU A 176 3.40 7.38 -14.46
CA LEU A 176 2.77 6.11 -14.11
C LEU A 176 3.77 5.17 -13.43
N ASN A 177 4.98 5.06 -13.95
CA ASN A 177 6.05 4.30 -13.32
C ASN A 177 6.38 4.80 -11.92
N GLN A 178 6.40 6.12 -11.71
CA GLN A 178 6.59 6.75 -10.41
C GLN A 178 5.49 6.32 -9.43
N HIS A 179 4.22 6.42 -9.82
CA HIS A 179 3.09 6.03 -8.97
C HIS A 179 3.10 4.54 -8.64
N ILE A 180 3.46 3.67 -9.59
CA ILE A 180 3.60 2.24 -9.36
C ILE A 180 4.72 1.95 -8.35
N ARG A 181 5.87 2.63 -8.47
CA ARG A 181 6.98 2.49 -7.52
C ARG A 181 6.60 2.98 -6.12
N GLU A 182 5.90 4.11 -6.02
CA GLU A 182 5.38 4.62 -4.75
C GLU A 182 4.41 3.64 -4.10
N LEU A 183 3.46 3.08 -4.87
CA LEU A 183 2.54 2.07 -4.38
C LEU A 183 3.29 0.83 -3.86
N SER A 184 4.25 0.32 -4.64
CA SER A 184 5.09 -0.82 -4.25
C SER A 184 5.83 -0.55 -2.94
N ALA A 185 6.47 0.60 -2.82
CA ALA A 185 7.23 0.99 -1.64
C ALA A 185 6.32 1.08 -0.40
N LYS A 186 5.17 1.70 -0.51
CA LYS A 186 4.21 1.85 0.59
C LYS A 186 3.61 0.52 1.03
N LEU A 187 3.15 -0.31 0.11
CA LEU A 187 2.59 -1.62 0.43
C LEU A 187 3.64 -2.54 1.07
N THR A 188 4.85 -2.55 0.54
CA THR A 188 5.97 -3.32 1.10
C THR A 188 6.33 -2.82 2.50
N GLN A 189 6.35 -1.52 2.71
CA GLN A 189 6.62 -0.94 4.03
C GLN A 189 5.51 -1.30 5.02
N ASN A 190 4.25 -1.19 4.63
CA ASN A 190 3.10 -1.57 5.47
C ASN A 190 3.15 -3.05 5.87
N ALA A 191 3.54 -3.94 4.95
CA ALA A 191 3.70 -5.37 5.23
C ALA A 191 4.84 -5.64 6.23
N ARG A 192 5.97 -4.95 6.08
CA ARG A 192 7.09 -5.04 7.02
C ARG A 192 6.74 -4.49 8.40
N ASP A 193 5.99 -3.40 8.45
CA ASP A 193 5.53 -2.79 9.70
C ASP A 193 4.53 -3.71 10.41
N LEU A 194 3.61 -4.35 9.67
CA LEU A 194 2.73 -5.36 10.24
C LEU A 194 3.52 -6.50 10.89
N HIS A 195 4.51 -7.06 10.18
CA HIS A 195 5.35 -8.12 10.73
C HIS A 195 6.10 -7.67 11.98
N ARG A 196 6.71 -6.49 11.95
CA ARG A 196 7.42 -5.90 13.10
C ARG A 196 6.48 -5.68 14.29
N ASN A 197 5.24 -5.27 14.03
CA ASN A 197 4.25 -5.07 15.08
C ASN A 197 3.80 -6.40 15.71
N ILE A 198 3.61 -7.45 14.91
CA ILE A 198 3.32 -8.80 15.42
C ILE A 198 4.47 -9.30 16.31
N GLN A 199 5.70 -9.15 15.87
CA GLN A 199 6.88 -9.50 16.69
C GLN A 199 6.93 -8.71 17.98
N ARG A 200 6.66 -7.40 17.93
CA ARG A 200 6.61 -6.53 19.12
C ARG A 200 5.51 -6.97 20.09
N ASN A 201 4.34 -7.32 19.59
CA ASN A 201 3.25 -7.82 20.43
C ASN A 201 3.61 -9.13 21.14
N LEU A 202 4.33 -10.04 20.45
CA LEU A 202 4.84 -11.27 21.04
C LEU A 202 5.89 -10.99 22.13
N GLU A 203 6.83 -10.08 21.90
CA GLU A 203 7.83 -9.70 22.91
C GLU A 203 7.17 -9.01 24.12
N GLN A 204 6.16 -8.19 23.90
CA GLN A 204 5.38 -7.59 24.97
C GLN A 204 4.59 -8.64 25.76
N LEU A 205 3.98 -9.63 25.08
CA LEU A 205 3.31 -10.75 25.73
C LEU A 205 4.29 -11.53 26.60
N LYS A 206 5.46 -11.88 26.06
CA LYS A 206 6.53 -12.55 26.77
C LYS A 206 6.95 -11.79 28.03
N ALA A 207 7.17 -10.49 27.93
CA ALA A 207 7.53 -9.64 29.07
C ALA A 207 6.40 -9.57 30.11
N LYS A 208 5.15 -9.39 29.68
CA LYS A 208 3.97 -9.30 30.57
C LYS A 208 3.71 -10.61 31.30
N LEU A 209 3.92 -11.76 30.68
CA LEU A 209 3.78 -13.08 31.30
C LEU A 209 4.94 -13.40 32.26
N SER A 210 6.09 -12.79 32.09
CA SER A 210 7.25 -12.93 32.96
C SER A 210 7.17 -12.08 34.23
N LEU A 211 6.16 -11.19 34.34
CA LEU A 211 5.94 -10.38 35.54
C LEU A 211 5.44 -11.28 36.68
N ARG A 212 6.12 -11.20 37.82
CA ARG A 212 5.82 -11.99 39.01
C ARG A 212 4.45 -11.63 39.58
N PRO A 213 3.52 -12.56 39.73
CA PRO A 213 2.38 -12.38 40.59
C PRO A 213 2.83 -12.34 42.07
N GLY A 214 2.10 -11.63 42.88
CA GLY A 214 2.38 -11.54 44.33
C GLY A 214 2.27 -12.90 45.03
N GLY A 215 3.00 -13.11 46.07
CA GLY A 215 3.25 -14.21 46.97
C GLY A 215 2.46 -15.54 46.95
N PRO A 216 2.93 -16.56 47.59
CA PRO A 216 2.28 -17.90 47.59
C PRO A 216 0.95 -17.91 48.30
N GLY A 217 -0.07 -18.54 47.69
CA GLY A 217 -1.41 -18.73 48.28
C GLY A 217 -2.35 -19.48 47.34
N GLU A 218 -3.43 -20.03 47.88
CA GLU A 218 -4.46 -20.80 47.14
C GLU A 218 -5.03 -20.05 45.92
N ARG A 219 -5.10 -18.72 45.99
CA ARG A 219 -5.61 -17.88 44.92
C ARG A 219 -4.57 -17.60 43.80
N TYR A 220 -3.29 -17.87 44.09
CA TYR A 220 -2.20 -17.58 43.18
C TYR A 220 -2.34 -18.24 41.81
N ALA A 221 -2.73 -19.50 41.78
CA ALA A 221 -2.88 -20.25 40.54
C ALA A 221 -4.10 -19.79 39.73
N GLU A 222 -5.18 -19.41 40.36
CA GLU A 222 -6.39 -18.89 39.74
C GLU A 222 -6.11 -17.48 39.17
N GLU A 223 -5.46 -16.65 39.95
CA GLU A 223 -5.03 -15.31 39.53
C GLU A 223 -4.03 -15.39 38.35
N MET A 224 -3.09 -16.32 38.42
CA MET A 224 -2.12 -16.56 37.33
C MET A 224 -2.81 -17.06 36.04
N ALA A 225 -3.73 -18.02 36.17
CA ALA A 225 -4.46 -18.53 35.00
C ALA A 225 -5.32 -17.42 34.36
N SER A 226 -5.98 -16.61 35.17
CA SER A 226 -6.78 -15.47 34.74
C SER A 226 -5.92 -14.41 34.05
N GLU A 227 -4.75 -14.10 34.63
CA GLU A 227 -3.82 -13.13 34.06
C GLU A 227 -3.22 -13.62 32.73
N VAL A 228 -2.85 -14.89 32.63
CA VAL A 228 -2.36 -15.52 31.38
C VAL A 228 -3.44 -15.40 30.30
N GLN A 229 -4.66 -15.76 30.62
CA GLN A 229 -5.78 -15.64 29.69
C GLN A 229 -5.98 -14.20 29.21
N ARG A 230 -5.95 -13.25 30.15
CA ARG A 230 -6.14 -11.83 29.86
C ARG A 230 -5.03 -11.29 28.94
N ARG A 231 -3.76 -11.64 29.20
CA ARG A 231 -2.62 -11.18 28.40
C ARG A 231 -2.60 -11.78 27.00
N ILE A 232 -2.95 -13.06 26.88
CA ILE A 232 -3.05 -13.71 25.56
C ILE A 232 -4.21 -13.13 24.75
N GLU A 233 -5.34 -12.84 25.38
CA GLU A 233 -6.47 -12.20 24.71
C GLU A 233 -6.14 -10.76 24.27
N GLU A 234 -5.39 -10.01 25.09
CA GLU A 234 -4.86 -8.71 24.73
C GLU A 234 -3.94 -8.80 23.49
N PHE A 235 -3.00 -9.74 23.49
CA PHE A 235 -2.15 -10.02 22.34
C PHE A 235 -2.97 -10.35 21.09
N ARG A 236 -3.96 -11.23 21.19
CA ARG A 236 -4.84 -11.61 20.10
C ARG A 236 -5.55 -10.39 19.52
N ARG A 237 -6.20 -9.63 20.38
CA ARG A 237 -6.97 -8.43 19.99
C ARG A 237 -6.07 -7.38 19.31
N ASP A 238 -4.93 -7.06 19.90
CA ASP A 238 -4.05 -6.02 19.39
C ASP A 238 -3.44 -6.43 18.03
N THR A 239 -3.11 -7.71 17.87
CA THR A 239 -2.61 -8.25 16.61
C THR A 239 -3.73 -8.28 15.54
N TYR A 240 -4.95 -8.62 15.90
CA TYR A 240 -6.11 -8.52 15.00
C TYR A 240 -6.31 -7.12 14.46
N LEU A 241 -6.28 -6.12 15.33
CA LEU A 241 -6.44 -4.72 14.94
C LEU A 241 -5.35 -4.28 13.95
N GLN A 242 -4.10 -4.69 14.18
CA GLN A 242 -2.99 -4.38 13.28
C GLN A 242 -3.13 -5.03 11.90
N ILE A 243 -3.64 -6.27 11.83
CA ILE A 243 -3.93 -6.94 10.54
C ILE A 243 -5.06 -6.22 9.80
N LEU A 244 -6.12 -5.82 10.51
CA LEU A 244 -7.22 -5.05 9.92
C LEU A 244 -6.75 -3.67 9.45
N ASP A 245 -5.87 -3.00 10.19
CA ASP A 245 -5.28 -1.73 9.78
C ASP A 245 -4.40 -1.88 8.53
N PHE A 246 -3.64 -2.97 8.43
CA PHE A 246 -2.91 -3.29 7.21
C PHE A 246 -3.86 -3.49 6.01
N THR A 247 -4.94 -4.24 6.17
CA THR A 247 -5.95 -4.43 5.12
C THR A 247 -6.56 -3.09 4.68
N ARG A 248 -6.85 -2.22 5.63
CA ARG A 248 -7.36 -0.87 5.37
C ARG A 248 -6.32 -0.01 4.65
N ALA A 249 -5.04 -0.08 5.04
CA ALA A 249 -3.96 0.63 4.38
C ALA A 249 -3.78 0.18 2.93
N VAL A 250 -3.84 -1.13 2.64
CA VAL A 250 -3.81 -1.65 1.26
C VAL A 250 -4.95 -1.06 0.44
N HIS A 251 -6.15 -1.03 1.00
CA HIS A 251 -7.32 -0.45 0.32
C HIS A 251 -7.12 1.04 0.04
N GLN A 252 -6.64 1.79 1.02
CA GLN A 252 -6.41 3.24 0.89
C GLN A 252 -5.32 3.55 -0.13
N GLU A 253 -4.17 2.89 -0.09
CA GLU A 253 -3.06 3.15 -1.02
C GLU A 253 -3.43 2.83 -2.48
N THR A 254 -4.20 1.76 -2.70
CA THR A 254 -4.69 1.41 -4.02
C THR A 254 -5.74 2.42 -4.52
N GLU A 255 -6.60 2.94 -3.64
CA GLU A 255 -7.58 3.95 -3.97
C GLU A 255 -6.93 5.31 -4.26
N ASP A 256 -5.94 5.71 -3.46
CA ASP A 256 -5.16 6.93 -3.66
C ASP A 256 -4.44 6.90 -5.02
N MET A 257 -3.87 5.77 -5.41
CA MET A 257 -3.28 5.60 -6.73
C MET A 257 -4.32 5.77 -7.84
N ARG A 258 -5.50 5.17 -7.69
CA ARG A 258 -6.61 5.30 -8.64
C ARG A 258 -7.03 6.76 -8.81
N LEU A 259 -7.16 7.50 -7.71
CA LEU A 259 -7.52 8.90 -7.71
C LEU A 259 -6.43 9.78 -8.34
N LYS A 260 -5.15 9.55 -8.05
CA LYS A 260 -4.03 10.27 -8.67
C LYS A 260 -4.03 10.13 -10.19
N LEU A 261 -4.34 8.95 -10.70
CA LEU A 261 -4.41 8.69 -12.14
C LEU A 261 -5.67 9.26 -12.77
N SER A 262 -6.76 9.37 -12.01
CA SER A 262 -8.03 9.97 -12.47
C SER A 262 -8.00 11.50 -12.41
N SER A 263 -7.12 12.09 -11.60
CA SER A 263 -6.95 13.54 -11.52
C SER A 263 -6.34 14.03 -12.83
N ARG A 264 -7.13 14.71 -13.64
CA ARG A 264 -6.65 15.41 -14.84
C ARG A 264 -5.57 16.40 -14.43
N PRO A 265 -4.46 16.52 -15.18
CA PRO A 265 -3.53 17.61 -14.94
C PRO A 265 -4.31 18.91 -15.01
N HIS A 266 -4.40 19.58 -13.86
CA HIS A 266 -4.92 20.93 -13.78
C HIS A 266 -3.88 21.83 -14.46
N TYR A 267 -4.10 22.14 -15.73
CA TYR A 267 -3.37 23.24 -16.33
C TYR A 267 -3.84 24.49 -15.59
N PRO A 268 -2.93 25.26 -14.95
CA PRO A 268 -3.32 26.53 -14.38
C PRO A 268 -3.94 27.35 -15.53
N GLU A 269 -5.19 27.69 -15.37
CA GLU A 269 -5.84 28.70 -16.18
C GLU A 269 -5.09 29.99 -15.85
N GLU A 270 -4.11 30.36 -16.71
CA GLU A 270 -3.45 31.64 -16.61
C GLU A 270 -4.55 32.68 -16.54
N ALA A 271 -4.58 33.33 -15.40
CA ALA A 271 -5.49 34.43 -15.09
C ALA A 271 -5.60 35.31 -16.33
N ALA A 272 -6.76 35.29 -16.95
CA ALA A 272 -7.13 36.26 -17.95
C ALA A 272 -6.93 37.64 -17.33
N GLY A 273 -5.84 38.30 -17.71
CA GLY A 273 -5.52 39.64 -17.26
C GLY A 273 -6.75 40.53 -17.50
N SER A 274 -7.32 41.02 -16.43
CA SER A 274 -8.28 42.14 -16.46
C SER A 274 -7.60 43.29 -17.23
N PRO A 275 -8.24 43.84 -18.24
CA PRO A 275 -7.80 45.08 -18.82
C PRO A 275 -7.94 46.17 -17.75
N ALA A 276 -6.83 46.85 -17.44
CA ALA A 276 -6.84 48.04 -16.61
C ALA A 276 -7.75 49.08 -17.27
N PRO A 277 -8.55 49.83 -16.47
CA PRO A 277 -9.30 50.94 -17.00
C PRO A 277 -8.34 52.08 -17.43
N LEU A 278 -8.52 52.54 -18.65
CA LEU A 278 -7.94 53.78 -19.12
C LEU A 278 -8.62 54.92 -18.34
N GLU A 279 -7.85 55.58 -17.50
CA GLU A 279 -8.22 56.93 -16.98
C GLU A 279 -7.89 57.98 -18.02
N ASP A 280 -8.84 58.92 -18.18
CA ASP A 280 -8.81 60.10 -19.04
C ASP A 280 -7.66 61.05 -18.75
#